data_8cfcc8281cef116539b95360fe1c4037
#
_entry.id   8cfcc8281cef116539b95360fe1c4037
#
_cell.length_a   1.000
_cell.length_b   1.000
_cell.length_c   1.000
_cell.angle_alpha   90.00
_cell.angle_beta   90.00
_cell.angle_gamma   90.00
#
_symmetry.space_group_name_H-M   'P 1'
#
loop_
_entity.id
_entity.type
_entity.pdbx_description
1 polymer ?
#
loop_
_entity_poly.entity_id
_entity_poly.type
_entity_poly.pdbx_seq_one_letter_code
_entity_poly.pdbx_strand_id
1 'polypeptide(L)'
;MCEKATDRPPGLDGLEVDFRYCAADGLADAVRGARALLLWDFFSRAVRDAWQQADRLEWIHITAAGVDTLLFDELRDSDVVVTNARGVFDRPLAEYVLGAVIAYAKDSLRSFD
;
A
#
# COMPACT_ATOMS: atom_id res chain seq x y z
N MET A 1 0.12 3.19 7.55
CA MET A 1 -0.67 2.13 8.22
C MET A 1 -0.10 0.78 7.83
N CYS A 2 0.09 -0.08 8.78
CA CYS A 2 0.66 -1.42 8.61
C CYS A 2 -0.37 -2.47 9.05
N GLU A 3 -0.25 -3.70 8.57
CA GLU A 3 -1.11 -4.81 9.04
C GLU A 3 -0.98 -5.00 10.55
N LYS A 4 0.27 -4.88 11.04
CA LYS A 4 0.57 -4.82 12.47
C LYS A 4 1.38 -3.55 12.75
N ALA A 5 1.21 -2.95 13.92
CA ALA A 5 1.95 -1.74 14.31
C ALA A 5 3.48 -1.93 14.32
N THR A 6 3.96 -3.17 14.37
CA THR A 6 5.39 -3.54 14.33
C THR A 6 5.92 -3.80 12.92
N ASP A 7 5.03 -3.92 11.92
CA ASP A 7 5.40 -4.17 10.53
C ASP A 7 5.71 -2.83 9.83
N ARG A 8 6.95 -2.41 9.91
CA ARG A 8 7.40 -1.10 9.42
C ARG A 8 8.02 -1.21 8.03
N PRO A 9 7.69 -0.30 7.11
CA PRO A 9 8.38 -0.21 5.83
C PRO A 9 9.89 0.03 6.02
N PRO A 10 10.75 -0.61 5.23
CA PRO A 10 12.19 -0.35 5.28
C PRO A 10 12.53 1.02 4.66
N GLY A 11 13.72 1.55 5.00
CA GLY A 11 14.28 2.74 4.37
C GLY A 11 13.70 4.07 4.82
N LEU A 12 12.92 4.09 5.90
CA LEU A 12 12.37 5.31 6.47
C LEU A 12 13.30 5.97 7.51
N ASP A 13 14.31 5.24 7.96
CA ASP A 13 15.27 5.73 8.93
C ASP A 13 16.09 6.90 8.36
N GLY A 14 16.26 7.95 9.13
CA GLY A 14 17.01 9.15 8.70
C GLY A 14 16.16 10.21 7.97
N LEU A 15 14.88 9.98 7.74
CA LEU A 15 13.98 11.04 7.31
C LEU A 15 13.55 11.90 8.50
N GLU A 16 13.63 13.21 8.36
CA GLU A 16 13.19 14.17 9.39
C GLU A 16 11.66 14.34 9.36
N VAL A 17 10.94 13.25 9.68
CA VAL A 17 9.48 13.18 9.68
C VAL A 17 9.01 12.53 10.97
N ASP A 18 7.92 13.05 11.52
CA ASP A 18 7.23 12.43 12.67
C ASP A 18 6.37 11.24 12.17
N PHE A 19 6.90 10.04 12.34
CA PHE A 19 6.21 8.80 11.92
C PHE A 19 5.31 8.27 13.03
N ARG A 20 4.05 8.00 12.65
CA ARG A 20 3.06 7.32 13.49
C ARG A 20 2.71 5.99 12.86
N TYR A 21 3.14 4.90 13.49
CA TYR A 21 2.86 3.54 13.01
C TYR A 21 1.62 2.99 13.69
N CYS A 22 0.67 2.51 12.90
CA CYS A 22 -0.56 1.91 13.43
C CYS A 22 -1.07 0.79 12.52
N ALA A 23 -1.85 -0.11 13.10
CA ALA A 23 -2.71 -1.01 12.36
C ALA A 23 -4.06 -0.34 12.05
N ALA A 24 -4.96 -1.07 11.40
CA ALA A 24 -6.26 -0.54 10.97
C ALA A 24 -7.11 0.01 12.12
N ASP A 25 -7.10 -0.65 13.27
CA ASP A 25 -7.85 -0.27 14.46
C ASP A 25 -7.36 1.02 15.13
N GLY A 26 -6.08 1.36 14.94
CA GLY A 26 -5.47 2.60 15.46
C GLY A 26 -5.47 3.76 14.49
N LEU A 27 -5.95 3.59 13.25
CA LEU A 27 -5.81 4.60 12.21
C LEU A 27 -6.60 5.89 12.53
N ALA A 28 -7.79 5.78 13.08
CA ALA A 28 -8.61 6.94 13.40
C ALA A 28 -7.93 7.93 14.36
N ASP A 29 -7.16 7.41 15.31
CA ASP A 29 -6.38 8.27 16.21
C ASP A 29 -5.07 8.75 15.57
N ALA A 30 -4.37 7.87 14.86
CA ALA A 30 -3.08 8.18 14.25
C ALA A 30 -3.18 9.21 13.12
N VAL A 31 -4.29 9.24 12.38
CA VAL A 31 -4.47 10.13 11.23
C VAL A 31 -4.79 11.57 11.62
N ARG A 32 -5.22 11.81 12.86
CA ARG A 32 -5.51 13.17 13.34
C ARG A 32 -4.27 14.06 13.24
N GLY A 33 -4.40 15.17 12.52
CA GLY A 33 -3.31 16.11 12.27
C GLY A 33 -2.19 15.58 11.34
N ALA A 34 -2.30 14.37 10.83
CA ALA A 34 -1.35 13.85 9.86
C ALA A 34 -1.58 14.50 8.48
N ARG A 35 -0.49 14.87 7.81
CA ARG A 35 -0.53 15.46 6.47
C ARG A 35 -0.35 14.43 5.36
N ALA A 36 0.33 13.32 5.65
CA ALA A 36 0.54 12.23 4.70
C ALA A 36 0.20 10.89 5.34
N LEU A 37 -0.29 9.96 4.52
CA LEU A 37 -0.60 8.58 4.91
C LEU A 37 0.04 7.62 3.93
N LEU A 38 0.94 6.75 4.43
CA LEU A 38 1.47 5.63 3.70
C LEU A 38 0.67 4.37 4.03
N LEU A 39 -0.03 3.82 3.04
CA LEU A 39 -0.74 2.56 3.16
C LEU A 39 0.17 1.40 2.78
N TRP A 40 0.74 0.76 3.78
CA TRP A 40 1.57 -0.44 3.63
C TRP A 40 0.71 -1.70 3.49
N ASP A 41 -0.39 -1.77 4.22
CA ASP A 41 -1.47 -2.74 4.03
C ASP A 41 -2.52 -2.20 3.04
N PHE A 42 -2.37 -2.54 1.78
CA PHE A 42 -3.21 -2.03 0.69
C PHE A 42 -4.57 -2.75 0.55
N PHE A 43 -4.82 -3.80 1.32
CA PHE A 43 -6.12 -4.48 1.35
C PHE A 43 -7.10 -3.86 2.37
N SER A 44 -6.61 -3.02 3.27
CA SER A 44 -7.42 -2.42 4.30
C SER A 44 -8.36 -1.33 3.76
N ARG A 45 -9.60 -1.34 4.24
CA ARG A 45 -10.59 -0.27 4.02
C ARG A 45 -10.67 0.72 5.18
N ALA A 46 -9.75 0.66 6.12
CA ALA A 46 -9.76 1.46 7.33
C ALA A 46 -9.69 2.98 7.06
N VAL A 47 -9.19 3.41 5.91
CA VAL A 47 -9.14 4.84 5.53
C VAL A 47 -10.54 5.43 5.44
N ARG A 48 -11.50 4.70 4.86
CA ARG A 48 -12.90 5.13 4.79
C ARG A 48 -13.48 5.34 6.19
N ASP A 49 -13.26 4.38 7.08
CA ASP A 49 -13.79 4.43 8.45
C ASP A 49 -13.17 5.57 9.27
N ALA A 50 -11.90 5.91 9.01
CA ALA A 50 -11.16 6.96 9.68
C ALA A 50 -11.24 8.33 8.97
N TRP A 51 -11.96 8.46 7.87
CA TRP A 51 -11.94 9.64 7.02
C TRP A 51 -12.32 10.93 7.75
N GLN A 52 -13.29 10.88 8.63
CA GLN A 52 -13.74 12.06 9.39
C GLN A 52 -12.66 12.58 10.37
N GLN A 53 -11.72 11.74 10.76
CA GLN A 53 -10.59 12.13 11.62
C GLN A 53 -9.38 12.64 10.82
N ALA A 54 -9.38 12.48 9.51
CA ALA A 54 -8.29 12.92 8.61
C ALA A 54 -8.39 14.42 8.30
N ASP A 55 -8.32 15.25 9.33
CA ASP A 55 -8.60 16.69 9.31
C ASP A 55 -7.55 17.54 8.59
N ARG A 56 -6.33 17.04 8.40
CA ARG A 56 -5.21 17.74 7.75
C ARG A 56 -4.53 16.94 6.65
N LEU A 57 -5.14 15.84 6.19
CA LEU A 57 -4.55 14.96 5.22
C LEU A 57 -4.47 15.64 3.85
N GLU A 58 -3.30 15.61 3.24
CA GLU A 58 -3.01 16.21 1.93
C GLU A 58 -2.58 15.17 0.91
N TRP A 59 -2.01 14.04 1.36
CA TRP A 59 -1.44 13.02 0.48
C TRP A 59 -1.63 11.62 1.03
N ILE A 60 -2.05 10.69 0.18
CA ILE A 60 -2.07 9.25 0.45
C ILE A 60 -1.22 8.55 -0.59
N HIS A 61 -0.27 7.73 -0.15
CA HIS A 61 0.44 6.79 -1.02
C HIS A 61 0.03 5.36 -0.68
N ILE A 62 -0.43 4.61 -1.67
CA ILE A 62 -0.72 3.17 -1.55
C ILE A 62 0.38 2.35 -2.22
N THR A 63 0.94 1.36 -1.53
CA THR A 63 2.02 0.50 -2.02
C THR A 63 1.55 -0.61 -2.96
N ALA A 64 0.44 -0.40 -3.63
CA ALA A 64 -0.14 -1.25 -4.65
C ALA A 64 -0.30 -0.49 -5.97
N ALA A 65 -0.39 -1.22 -7.08
CA ALA A 65 -0.70 -0.63 -8.38
C ALA A 65 -2.18 -0.24 -8.48
N GLY A 66 -3.08 -1.09 -7.99
CA GLY A 66 -4.52 -0.82 -7.95
C GLY A 66 -4.93 0.06 -6.77
N VAL A 67 -5.93 0.90 -6.97
CA VAL A 67 -6.45 1.84 -5.97
C VAL A 67 -7.92 1.58 -5.63
N ASP A 68 -8.52 0.55 -6.16
CA ASP A 68 -9.97 0.29 -6.07
C ASP A 68 -10.46 0.13 -4.63
N THR A 69 -9.65 -0.46 -3.76
CA THR A 69 -10.00 -0.64 -2.34
C THR A 69 -9.87 0.66 -1.52
N LEU A 70 -9.11 1.63 -2.03
CA LEU A 70 -8.88 2.91 -1.38
C LEU A 70 -9.91 3.96 -1.80
N LEU A 71 -10.30 3.99 -3.08
CA LEU A 71 -11.15 5.05 -3.61
C LEU A 71 -12.60 4.91 -3.12
N PHE A 72 -13.09 5.92 -2.43
CA PHE A 72 -14.49 6.12 -2.05
C PHE A 72 -14.89 7.57 -2.37
N ASP A 73 -16.18 7.85 -2.36
CA ASP A 73 -16.70 9.10 -2.92
C ASP A 73 -16.16 10.34 -2.22
N GLU A 74 -16.10 10.34 -0.90
CA GLU A 74 -15.58 11.47 -0.12
C GLU A 74 -14.09 11.76 -0.40
N LEU A 75 -13.30 10.72 -0.64
CA LEU A 75 -11.89 10.89 -1.04
C LEU A 75 -11.78 11.47 -2.46
N ARG A 76 -12.61 10.99 -3.40
CA ARG A 76 -12.63 11.50 -4.78
C ARG A 76 -13.04 12.97 -4.85
N ASP A 77 -13.95 13.39 -3.99
CA ASP A 77 -14.46 14.76 -3.92
C ASP A 77 -13.52 15.69 -3.13
N SER A 78 -12.46 15.18 -2.53
CA SER A 78 -11.48 15.95 -1.75
C SER A 78 -10.31 16.44 -2.59
N ASP A 79 -9.50 17.36 -2.03
CA ASP A 79 -8.25 17.83 -2.60
C ASP A 79 -7.04 16.93 -2.26
N VAL A 80 -7.26 15.80 -1.59
CA VAL A 80 -6.19 14.88 -1.20
C VAL A 80 -5.59 14.21 -2.43
N VAL A 81 -4.27 14.33 -2.58
CA VAL A 81 -3.54 13.67 -3.67
C VAL A 81 -3.35 12.20 -3.36
N VAL A 82 -3.70 11.32 -4.29
CA VAL A 82 -3.48 9.88 -4.19
C VAL A 82 -2.43 9.45 -5.20
N THR A 83 -1.40 8.76 -4.72
CA THR A 83 -0.37 8.15 -5.55
C THR A 83 -0.28 6.64 -5.29
N ASN A 84 0.20 5.87 -6.27
CA ASN A 84 0.29 4.43 -6.20
C ASN A 84 1.66 3.91 -6.67
N ALA A 85 1.86 2.60 -6.60
CA ALA A 85 3.08 1.93 -7.03
C ALA A 85 2.97 1.32 -8.45
N ARG A 86 2.17 1.91 -9.33
CA ARG A 86 2.02 1.43 -10.71
C ARG A 86 3.37 1.36 -11.44
N GLY A 87 3.58 0.26 -12.16
CA GLY A 87 4.79 0.04 -12.95
C GLY A 87 5.96 -0.58 -12.18
N VAL A 88 5.97 -0.52 -10.85
CA VAL A 88 7.05 -1.07 -10.02
C VAL A 88 7.17 -2.59 -10.15
N PHE A 89 6.05 -3.28 -10.29
CA PHE A 89 5.98 -4.75 -10.33
C PHE A 89 5.86 -5.33 -11.74
N ASP A 90 5.77 -4.52 -12.78
CA ASP A 90 5.47 -4.97 -14.15
C ASP A 90 6.54 -5.94 -14.66
N ARG A 91 7.80 -5.56 -14.57
CA ARG A 91 8.91 -6.38 -15.03
C ARG A 91 9.09 -7.67 -14.21
N PRO A 92 9.17 -7.64 -12.88
CA PRO A 92 9.26 -8.86 -12.08
C PRO A 92 8.11 -9.84 -12.32
N LEU A 93 6.89 -9.34 -12.48
CA LEU A 93 5.73 -10.18 -12.77
C LEU A 93 5.81 -10.79 -14.17
N ALA A 94 6.20 -10.02 -15.18
CA ALA A 94 6.37 -10.52 -16.54
C ALA A 94 7.46 -11.59 -16.62
N GLU A 95 8.59 -11.40 -15.96
CA GLU A 95 9.69 -12.38 -15.87
C GLU A 95 9.23 -13.65 -15.16
N TYR A 96 8.48 -13.55 -14.07
CA TYR A 96 7.92 -14.69 -13.35
C TYR A 96 6.96 -15.50 -14.24
N VAL A 97 6.02 -14.85 -14.92
CA VAL A 97 5.06 -15.50 -15.83
C VAL A 97 5.80 -16.20 -16.97
N LEU A 98 6.76 -15.53 -17.59
CA LEU A 98 7.57 -16.14 -18.66
C LEU A 98 8.34 -17.37 -18.16
N GLY A 99 8.96 -17.28 -17.00
CA GLY A 99 9.63 -18.41 -16.35
C GLY A 99 8.70 -19.58 -16.08
N ALA A 100 7.49 -19.31 -15.58
CA ALA A 100 6.48 -20.33 -15.32
C ALA A 100 6.00 -21.02 -16.61
N VAL A 101 5.79 -20.27 -17.69
CA VAL A 101 5.40 -20.82 -19.00
C VAL A 101 6.50 -21.73 -19.56
N ILE A 102 7.76 -21.29 -19.49
CA ILE A 102 8.89 -22.11 -19.95
C ILE A 102 9.03 -23.37 -19.11
N ALA A 103 8.94 -23.26 -17.79
CA ALA A 103 9.03 -24.40 -16.87
C ALA A 103 7.93 -25.43 -17.15
N TYR A 104 6.72 -24.99 -17.40
CA TYR A 104 5.60 -25.86 -17.79
C TYR A 104 5.83 -26.52 -19.15
N ALA A 105 6.21 -25.75 -20.16
CA ALA A 105 6.42 -26.25 -21.53
C ALA A 105 7.57 -27.27 -21.61
N LYS A 106 8.55 -27.17 -20.74
CA LYS A 106 9.71 -28.07 -20.67
C LYS A 106 9.55 -29.22 -19.66
N ASP A 107 8.39 -29.30 -18.98
CA ASP A 107 8.17 -30.27 -17.90
C ASP A 107 9.29 -30.25 -16.84
N SER A 108 9.83 -29.07 -16.59
CA SER A 108 11.03 -28.89 -15.77
C SER A 108 10.87 -29.42 -14.34
N LEU A 109 9.63 -29.35 -13.79
CA LEU A 109 9.36 -29.86 -12.44
C LEU A 109 9.55 -31.34 -12.30
N ARG A 110 9.33 -32.13 -13.38
CA ARG A 110 9.58 -33.56 -13.41
C ARG A 110 11.07 -33.92 -13.62
N SER A 111 11.83 -33.01 -14.18
CA SER A 111 13.24 -33.20 -14.45
C SER A 111 14.14 -33.21 -13.22
N PHE A 112 13.61 -32.76 -12.08
CA PHE A 112 14.30 -32.70 -10.79
C PHE A 112 13.92 -33.82 -9.82
N ASP A 113 13.01 -34.69 -10.20
CA ASP A 113 12.68 -35.93 -9.50
C ASP A 113 13.67 -37.08 -9.93
#